data_5d94c44b46e3366b40c21686f7804554
#
_entry.id   5d94c44b46e3366b40c21686f7804554
#
_cell.length_a   1.000
_cell.length_b   1.000
_cell.length_c   1.000
_cell.angle_alpha   90.00
_cell.angle_beta   90.00
_cell.angle_gamma   90.00
#
_symmetry.space_group_name_H-M   'P 1'
#
loop_
_entity.id
_entity.type
_entity.pdbx_description
1 polymer ?
#
loop_
_entity_poly.entity_id
_entity_poly.type
_entity_poly.pdbx_seq_one_letter_code
_entity_poly.pdbx_strand_id
1 'polypeptide(L)'
;VLLITSLALCAGSLSVAQTQRIKIDRIALHQFEDGPMLGPDYLFVPGETAYFSCRLAGYRVETNETTQQVRLAWQLRVTDPSGLLIEKEKAGRIEERVLPQDKNWMPKFLSTFVVPAFAPSGVYHVSVKVQDELASAEASAELTFRVQGHSFEPSETLIVRNFRFFRSETDQAYMTAGIFHPGEMLWARFDIVGYKVAENNRFSVDYGLAVLNGAGEQLFAQPDAAADSRESFYPQRYVPGVLSLNLDASVAKGDYILVVTVHDKIGDQNFMLRRPFQVQ
;
A
#
# COMPACT_ATOMS: atom_id res chain seq x y z
N VAL A 1 -5.79 25.40 -88.37
CA VAL A 1 -6.74 25.64 -87.30
C VAL A 1 -6.43 24.59 -86.25
N LEU A 2 -5.77 24.98 -85.11
CA LEU A 2 -5.42 24.11 -84.01
C LEU A 2 -6.42 24.38 -82.85
N LEU A 3 -7.19 23.36 -82.48
CA LEU A 3 -8.07 23.38 -81.30
C LEU A 3 -7.25 22.89 -80.11
N ILE A 4 -7.09 23.76 -79.13
CA ILE A 4 -6.50 23.39 -77.81
C ILE A 4 -7.66 23.18 -76.86
N THR A 5 -7.89 21.94 -76.46
CA THR A 5 -8.83 21.55 -75.38
C THR A 5 -8.10 21.57 -74.05
N SER A 6 -8.43 22.54 -73.22
CA SER A 6 -7.92 22.62 -71.81
C SER A 6 -8.70 21.67 -70.91
N LEU A 7 -8.02 20.68 -70.39
CA LEU A 7 -8.54 19.75 -69.38
C LEU A 7 -8.36 20.38 -68.00
N ALA A 8 -9.44 20.79 -67.34
CA ALA A 8 -9.42 21.30 -65.97
C ALA A 8 -9.36 20.12 -64.97
N LEU A 9 -8.25 19.99 -64.27
CA LEU A 9 -8.03 19.00 -63.22
C LEU A 9 -8.65 19.54 -61.91
N CYS A 10 -9.83 19.04 -61.50
CA CYS A 10 -10.40 19.28 -60.20
C CYS A 10 -9.61 18.49 -59.14
N ALA A 11 -8.69 19.14 -58.43
CA ALA A 11 -8.06 18.58 -57.25
C ALA A 11 -9.07 18.60 -56.08
N GLY A 12 -9.75 17.49 -55.87
CA GLY A 12 -10.57 17.28 -54.67
C GLY A 12 -9.65 17.17 -53.46
N SER A 13 -9.70 18.16 -52.58
CA SER A 13 -9.04 18.12 -51.26
C SER A 13 -9.71 17.04 -50.42
N LEU A 14 -9.07 15.89 -50.28
CA LEU A 14 -9.43 14.90 -49.25
C LEU A 14 -9.12 15.50 -47.89
N SER A 15 -10.13 16.07 -47.23
CA SER A 15 -10.10 16.42 -45.83
C SER A 15 -9.97 15.12 -45.04
N VAL A 16 -8.76 14.80 -44.61
CA VAL A 16 -8.53 13.73 -43.63
C VAL A 16 -9.19 14.19 -42.34
N ALA A 17 -10.37 13.71 -42.07
CA ALA A 17 -11.03 13.87 -40.80
C ALA A 17 -10.10 13.26 -39.75
N GLN A 18 -9.46 14.10 -38.98
CA GLN A 18 -8.59 13.70 -37.85
C GLN A 18 -9.48 12.96 -36.88
N THR A 19 -9.36 11.63 -36.82
CA THR A 19 -10.14 10.78 -35.94
C THR A 19 -9.76 11.18 -34.49
N GLN A 20 -10.65 11.90 -33.85
CA GLN A 20 -10.48 12.35 -32.47
C GLN A 20 -10.46 11.09 -31.61
N ARG A 21 -9.28 10.76 -31.03
CA ARG A 21 -9.11 9.59 -30.16
C ARG A 21 -9.03 10.05 -28.72
N ILE A 22 -9.74 9.37 -27.84
CA ILE A 22 -9.64 9.60 -26.40
C ILE A 22 -8.17 9.55 -25.96
N LYS A 23 -7.79 10.47 -25.12
CA LYS A 23 -6.48 10.51 -24.45
C LYS A 23 -6.62 10.94 -23.02
N ILE A 24 -5.72 10.44 -22.20
CA ILE A 24 -5.53 10.90 -20.84
C ILE A 24 -4.62 12.13 -20.92
N ASP A 25 -5.19 13.29 -20.58
CA ASP A 25 -4.46 14.56 -20.62
C ASP A 25 -3.51 14.69 -19.44
N ARG A 26 -3.99 14.30 -18.24
CA ARG A 26 -3.22 14.36 -17.01
C ARG A 26 -3.71 13.37 -15.96
N ILE A 27 -2.78 12.74 -15.26
CA ILE A 27 -3.02 12.01 -14.02
C ILE A 27 -2.15 12.60 -12.92
N ALA A 28 -2.65 12.65 -11.68
CA ALA A 28 -1.92 13.18 -10.55
C ALA A 28 -2.39 12.58 -9.22
N LEU A 29 -1.49 12.59 -8.23
CA LEU A 29 -1.81 12.37 -6.82
C LEU A 29 -1.82 13.70 -6.07
N HIS A 30 -2.68 13.78 -5.08
CA HIS A 30 -2.90 14.96 -4.25
C HIS A 30 -2.93 14.58 -2.78
N GLN A 31 -2.63 15.52 -1.91
CA GLN A 31 -2.66 15.32 -0.45
C GLN A 31 -4.09 15.28 0.10
N PHE A 32 -5.01 15.97 -0.54
CA PHE A 32 -6.43 16.00 -0.24
C PHE A 32 -7.24 16.24 -1.53
N GLU A 33 -8.55 16.05 -1.48
CA GLU A 33 -9.43 16.22 -2.64
C GLU A 33 -9.33 17.65 -3.20
N ASP A 34 -9.11 17.74 -4.51
CA ASP A 34 -8.86 19.00 -5.23
C ASP A 34 -7.67 19.85 -4.72
N GLY A 35 -6.81 19.26 -3.91
CA GLY A 35 -5.60 19.89 -3.43
C GLY A 35 -4.51 20.05 -4.50
N PRO A 36 -3.38 20.65 -4.15
CA PRO A 36 -2.22 20.73 -5.04
C PRO A 36 -1.71 19.33 -5.38
N MET A 37 -1.13 19.20 -6.58
CA MET A 37 -0.47 17.97 -6.99
C MET A 37 0.77 17.72 -6.13
N LEU A 38 0.93 16.48 -5.69
CA LEU A 38 2.14 16.04 -5.00
C LEU A 38 3.32 15.99 -5.97
N GLY A 39 4.49 16.41 -5.49
CA GLY A 39 5.72 16.30 -6.24
C GLY A 39 6.24 14.85 -6.33
N PRO A 40 7.18 14.57 -7.26
CA PRO A 40 7.72 13.22 -7.46
C PRO A 40 8.51 12.69 -6.25
N ASP A 41 8.97 13.58 -5.38
CA ASP A 41 9.75 13.24 -4.18
C ASP A 41 8.90 12.99 -2.95
N TYR A 42 7.56 13.12 -3.06
CA TYR A 42 6.67 12.85 -1.94
C TYR A 42 6.75 11.37 -1.55
N LEU A 43 6.90 11.12 -0.25
CA LEU A 43 6.98 9.78 0.34
C LEU A 43 5.72 9.53 1.14
N PHE A 44 4.86 8.66 0.62
CA PHE A 44 3.71 8.18 1.35
C PHE A 44 4.13 7.27 2.51
N VAL A 45 3.32 7.24 3.55
CA VAL A 45 3.49 6.32 4.68
C VAL A 45 2.33 5.31 4.73
N PRO A 46 2.54 4.12 5.33
CA PRO A 46 1.46 3.16 5.56
C PRO A 46 0.28 3.79 6.31
N GLY A 47 -0.94 3.50 5.84
CA GLY A 47 -2.18 4.06 6.36
C GLY A 47 -2.59 5.42 5.76
N GLU A 48 -1.73 6.05 4.98
CA GLU A 48 -2.03 7.34 4.34
C GLU A 48 -3.01 7.18 3.18
N THR A 49 -3.94 8.15 3.07
CA THR A 49 -4.88 8.22 1.95
C THR A 49 -4.28 9.04 0.82
N ALA A 50 -4.23 8.47 -0.37
CA ALA A 50 -3.87 9.16 -1.61
C ALA A 50 -5.12 9.57 -2.38
N TYR A 51 -5.14 10.78 -2.89
CA TYR A 51 -6.22 11.32 -3.73
C TYR A 51 -5.73 11.36 -5.17
N PHE A 52 -6.41 10.62 -6.04
CA PHE A 52 -6.07 10.50 -7.45
C PHE A 52 -7.00 11.33 -8.31
N SER A 53 -6.46 12.00 -9.31
CA SER A 53 -7.25 12.66 -10.34
C SER A 53 -6.80 12.27 -11.75
N CYS A 54 -7.77 12.17 -12.66
CA CYS A 54 -7.54 11.93 -14.08
C CYS A 54 -8.35 12.90 -14.91
N ARG A 55 -7.69 13.63 -15.84
CA ARG A 55 -8.32 14.50 -16.83
C ARG A 55 -8.25 13.85 -18.20
N LEU A 56 -9.36 13.95 -18.95
CA LEU A 56 -9.54 13.30 -20.22
C LEU A 56 -9.76 14.34 -21.32
N ALA A 57 -9.32 14.01 -22.53
CA ALA A 57 -9.51 14.83 -23.73
C ALA A 57 -9.68 13.94 -24.97
N GLY A 58 -10.12 14.52 -26.10
CA GLY A 58 -10.21 13.81 -27.37
C GLY A 58 -11.31 12.75 -27.42
N TYR A 59 -12.26 12.79 -26.51
CA TYR A 59 -13.42 11.90 -26.48
C TYR A 59 -14.46 12.30 -27.53
N ARG A 60 -15.32 11.36 -27.90
CA ARG A 60 -16.43 11.59 -28.81
C ARG A 60 -17.64 12.18 -28.10
N VAL A 61 -18.29 13.13 -28.75
CA VAL A 61 -19.54 13.72 -28.28
C VAL A 61 -20.65 13.27 -29.19
N GLU A 62 -21.71 12.69 -28.70
CA GLU A 62 -22.93 12.42 -29.40
C GLU A 62 -23.82 13.66 -29.35
N THR A 63 -24.14 14.22 -30.51
CA THR A 63 -24.97 15.43 -30.61
C THR A 63 -26.35 15.03 -31.10
N ASN A 64 -27.38 15.29 -30.29
CA ASN A 64 -28.78 15.24 -30.66
C ASN A 64 -29.26 16.68 -30.79
N GLU A 65 -30.44 16.93 -31.36
CA GLU A 65 -30.97 18.26 -31.77
C GLU A 65 -30.68 19.40 -30.78
N THR A 66 -30.63 19.15 -29.46
CA THR A 66 -30.45 20.16 -28.42
C THR A 66 -29.40 19.79 -27.37
N THR A 67 -28.85 18.59 -27.39
CA THR A 67 -27.95 18.10 -26.34
C THR A 67 -26.72 17.42 -26.90
N GLN A 68 -25.59 17.64 -26.22
CA GLN A 68 -24.35 16.91 -26.46
C GLN A 68 -24.12 15.98 -25.25
N GLN A 69 -23.85 14.70 -25.51
CA GLN A 69 -23.63 13.70 -24.47
C GLN A 69 -22.28 13.04 -24.62
N VAL A 70 -21.64 12.77 -23.49
CA VAL A 70 -20.38 12.04 -23.37
C VAL A 70 -20.62 10.78 -22.53
N ARG A 71 -20.03 9.65 -22.95
CA ARG A 71 -20.07 8.38 -22.22
C ARG A 71 -18.68 7.78 -22.14
N LEU A 72 -18.07 7.84 -20.96
CA LEU A 72 -16.73 7.35 -20.71
C LEU A 72 -16.76 6.36 -19.53
N ALA A 73 -16.13 5.22 -19.68
CA ALA A 73 -15.89 4.28 -18.59
C ALA A 73 -14.43 4.35 -18.18
N TRP A 74 -14.14 4.15 -16.90
CA TRP A 74 -12.79 4.14 -16.39
C TRP A 74 -12.57 2.99 -15.41
N GLN A 75 -11.33 2.51 -15.33
CA GLN A 75 -10.83 1.54 -14.36
C GLN A 75 -9.54 2.05 -13.75
N LEU A 76 -9.41 1.90 -12.44
CA LEU A 76 -8.23 2.29 -11.66
C LEU A 76 -7.70 1.08 -10.90
N ARG A 77 -6.41 0.87 -11.02
CA ARG A 77 -5.69 -0.23 -10.40
C ARG A 77 -4.44 0.30 -9.71
N VAL A 78 -4.23 -0.11 -8.47
CA VAL A 78 -3.04 0.27 -7.70
C VAL A 78 -2.32 -0.98 -7.21
N THR A 79 -1.02 -1.07 -7.50
CA THR A 79 -0.20 -2.24 -7.15
C THR A 79 1.03 -1.86 -6.34
N ASP A 80 1.46 -2.79 -5.50
CA ASP A 80 2.69 -2.72 -4.74
C ASP A 80 3.93 -3.03 -5.61
N PRO A 81 5.18 -2.91 -5.07
CA PRO A 81 6.40 -3.22 -5.81
C PRO A 81 6.52 -4.66 -6.33
N SER A 82 5.73 -5.59 -5.79
CA SER A 82 5.65 -6.98 -6.26
C SER A 82 4.54 -7.24 -7.28
N GLY A 83 3.76 -6.20 -7.63
CA GLY A 83 2.64 -6.29 -8.56
C GLY A 83 1.32 -6.74 -7.92
N LEU A 84 1.25 -6.88 -6.59
CA LEU A 84 0.01 -7.20 -5.89
C LEU A 84 -0.89 -5.97 -5.78
N LEU A 85 -2.19 -6.18 -5.99
CA LEU A 85 -3.19 -5.13 -5.75
C LEU A 85 -3.21 -4.72 -4.28
N ILE A 86 -3.15 -3.42 -4.00
CA ILE A 86 -3.28 -2.91 -2.62
C ILE A 86 -4.73 -2.78 -2.17
N GLU A 87 -5.66 -2.65 -3.12
CA GLU A 87 -7.11 -2.67 -2.90
C GLU A 87 -7.81 -3.25 -4.13
N LYS A 88 -9.12 -3.50 -4.04
CA LYS A 88 -9.92 -3.94 -5.18
C LYS A 88 -9.88 -2.90 -6.29
N GLU A 89 -9.82 -3.34 -7.52
CA GLU A 89 -9.92 -2.45 -8.68
C GLU A 89 -11.18 -1.60 -8.59
N LYS A 90 -11.05 -0.31 -8.88
CA LYS A 90 -12.15 0.63 -8.92
C LYS A 90 -12.54 0.90 -10.36
N ALA A 91 -13.82 1.04 -10.60
CA ALA A 91 -14.36 1.39 -11.90
C ALA A 91 -15.50 2.39 -11.74
N GLY A 92 -15.71 3.18 -12.77
CA GLY A 92 -16.81 4.12 -12.80
C GLY A 92 -17.12 4.59 -14.22
N ARG A 93 -18.12 5.46 -14.33
CA ARG A 93 -18.55 6.08 -15.58
C ARG A 93 -18.70 7.58 -15.42
N ILE A 94 -18.49 8.28 -16.53
CA ILE A 94 -18.80 9.70 -16.69
C ILE A 94 -19.85 9.77 -17.79
N GLU A 95 -21.07 10.08 -17.41
CA GLU A 95 -22.20 10.28 -18.31
C GLU A 95 -22.71 11.71 -18.11
N GLU A 96 -22.25 12.63 -18.95
CA GLU A 96 -22.51 14.04 -18.78
C GLU A 96 -23.11 14.67 -20.05
N ARG A 97 -23.98 15.64 -19.82
CA ARG A 97 -24.47 16.53 -20.88
C ARG A 97 -23.54 17.73 -20.97
N VAL A 98 -22.90 17.89 -22.11
CA VAL A 98 -22.01 19.02 -22.38
C VAL A 98 -22.81 20.10 -23.08
N LEU A 99 -22.74 21.32 -22.60
CA LEU A 99 -23.42 22.45 -23.24
C LEU A 99 -22.61 22.94 -24.46
N PRO A 100 -23.24 23.44 -25.52
CA PRO A 100 -22.52 23.87 -26.72
C PRO A 100 -21.48 24.97 -26.50
N GLN A 101 -21.60 25.74 -25.41
CA GLN A 101 -20.62 26.76 -25.02
C GLN A 101 -19.37 26.15 -24.35
N ASP A 102 -19.44 24.94 -23.80
CA ASP A 102 -18.37 24.30 -23.06
C ASP A 102 -17.39 23.52 -23.98
N LYS A 103 -17.01 24.16 -25.08
CA LYS A 103 -16.17 23.54 -26.12
C LYS A 103 -14.81 22.98 -25.64
N ASN A 104 -14.32 23.51 -24.52
CA ASN A 104 -13.04 23.12 -23.93
C ASN A 104 -13.21 22.31 -22.63
N TRP A 105 -14.41 21.82 -22.36
CA TRP A 105 -14.64 21.01 -21.18
C TRP A 105 -13.80 19.73 -21.22
N MET A 106 -13.06 19.48 -20.16
CA MET A 106 -12.27 18.28 -19.98
C MET A 106 -12.80 17.48 -18.78
N PRO A 107 -13.45 16.34 -19.04
CA PRO A 107 -13.92 15.48 -17.97
C PRO A 107 -12.78 15.14 -17.00
N LYS A 108 -13.10 15.22 -15.73
CA LYS A 108 -12.20 14.85 -14.63
C LYS A 108 -12.92 13.87 -13.74
N PHE A 109 -12.30 12.76 -13.41
CA PHE A 109 -12.76 11.95 -12.29
C PHE A 109 -11.74 11.95 -11.16
N LEU A 110 -12.24 11.74 -9.96
CA LEU A 110 -11.49 11.64 -8.72
C LEU A 110 -11.65 10.24 -8.15
N SER A 111 -10.65 9.75 -7.50
CA SER A 111 -10.67 8.50 -6.76
C SER A 111 -9.70 8.59 -5.59
N THR A 112 -9.90 7.78 -4.58
CA THR A 112 -8.99 7.70 -3.44
C THR A 112 -8.53 6.26 -3.26
N PHE A 113 -7.36 6.06 -2.69
CA PHE A 113 -6.94 4.76 -2.19
C PHE A 113 -6.11 4.94 -0.92
N VAL A 114 -6.07 3.91 -0.09
CA VAL A 114 -5.29 3.93 1.15
C VAL A 114 -4.07 3.05 0.96
N VAL A 115 -2.89 3.58 1.29
CA VAL A 115 -1.68 2.77 1.39
C VAL A 115 -1.88 1.76 2.54
N PRO A 116 -1.75 0.44 2.31
CA PRO A 116 -1.99 -0.54 3.36
C PRO A 116 -1.16 -0.28 4.62
N ALA A 117 -1.72 -0.53 5.80
CA ALA A 117 -1.06 -0.26 7.09
C ALA A 117 0.30 -0.99 7.25
N PHE A 118 0.48 -2.11 6.57
CA PHE A 118 1.70 -2.93 6.59
C PHE A 118 2.39 -2.96 5.23
N ALA A 119 2.20 -1.90 4.42
CA ALA A 119 2.82 -1.75 3.12
C ALA A 119 4.36 -1.71 3.23
N PRO A 120 5.09 -2.48 2.41
CA PRO A 120 6.54 -2.40 2.36
C PRO A 120 7.01 -1.10 1.71
N SER A 121 8.24 -0.71 1.99
CA SER A 121 8.90 0.37 1.24
C SER A 121 9.08 -0.01 -0.22
N GLY A 122 8.90 0.96 -1.12
CA GLY A 122 9.19 0.75 -2.55
C GLY A 122 8.41 1.67 -3.47
N VAL A 123 8.46 1.33 -4.77
CA VAL A 123 7.74 2.04 -5.84
C VAL A 123 6.44 1.32 -6.13
N TYR A 124 5.34 2.04 -6.01
CA TYR A 124 3.97 1.61 -6.26
C TYR A 124 3.50 2.17 -7.60
N HIS A 125 2.56 1.48 -8.24
CA HIS A 125 2.05 1.84 -9.55
C HIS A 125 0.55 2.09 -9.50
N VAL A 126 0.13 3.20 -10.11
CA VAL A 126 -1.27 3.52 -10.35
C VAL A 126 -1.51 3.45 -11.84
N SER A 127 -2.29 2.48 -12.29
CA SER A 127 -2.66 2.30 -13.70
C SER A 127 -4.11 2.70 -13.88
N VAL A 128 -4.37 3.53 -14.87
CA VAL A 128 -5.71 3.94 -15.27
C VAL A 128 -5.99 3.55 -16.72
N LYS A 129 -7.14 2.95 -16.95
CA LYS A 129 -7.68 2.64 -18.28
C LYS A 129 -8.99 3.38 -18.45
N VAL A 130 -9.16 4.04 -19.59
CA VAL A 130 -10.39 4.78 -19.93
C VAL A 130 -10.87 4.32 -21.28
N GLN A 131 -12.17 4.13 -21.40
CA GLN A 131 -12.86 3.74 -22.64
C GLN A 131 -13.89 4.83 -23.01
N ASP A 132 -13.82 5.28 -24.25
CA ASP A 132 -14.88 6.07 -24.87
C ASP A 132 -15.90 5.10 -25.48
N GLU A 133 -17.07 4.98 -24.84
CA GLU A 133 -18.11 4.05 -25.24
C GLU A 133 -18.77 4.47 -26.58
N LEU A 134 -18.72 5.76 -26.96
CA LEU A 134 -19.26 6.27 -28.20
C LEU A 134 -18.33 6.05 -29.40
N ALA A 135 -17.03 6.06 -29.17
CA ALA A 135 -16.04 5.86 -30.23
C ALA A 135 -15.46 4.44 -30.23
N SER A 136 -15.75 3.60 -29.24
CA SER A 136 -15.13 2.30 -28.99
C SER A 136 -13.59 2.40 -28.96
N ALA A 137 -13.08 3.49 -28.37
CA ALA A 137 -11.67 3.80 -28.28
C ALA A 137 -11.20 3.76 -26.83
N GLU A 138 -9.94 3.40 -26.62
CA GLU A 138 -9.35 3.26 -25.30
C GLU A 138 -8.08 4.08 -25.17
N ALA A 139 -7.79 4.52 -23.94
CA ALA A 139 -6.53 5.14 -23.54
C ALA A 139 -6.11 4.59 -22.17
N SER A 140 -4.80 4.49 -21.95
CA SER A 140 -4.24 4.07 -20.68
C SER A 140 -3.09 4.99 -20.29
N ALA A 141 -2.90 5.16 -18.99
CA ALA A 141 -1.75 5.87 -18.43
C ALA A 141 -1.35 5.24 -17.11
N GLU A 142 -0.10 5.45 -16.72
CA GLU A 142 0.45 4.98 -15.46
C GLU A 142 1.23 6.11 -14.78
N LEU A 143 1.16 6.18 -13.46
CA LEU A 143 2.06 6.97 -12.63
C LEU A 143 2.62 6.09 -11.52
N THR A 144 3.77 6.48 -11.00
CA THR A 144 4.41 5.82 -9.87
C THR A 144 4.44 6.75 -8.67
N PHE A 145 4.41 6.16 -7.48
CA PHE A 145 4.64 6.87 -6.22
C PHE A 145 5.50 6.01 -5.28
N ARG A 146 6.10 6.64 -4.30
CA ARG A 146 7.00 5.98 -3.36
C ARG A 146 6.35 5.88 -1.99
N VAL A 147 6.51 4.71 -1.36
CA VAL A 147 6.08 4.46 0.01
C VAL A 147 7.31 4.21 0.87
N GLN A 148 7.35 4.84 2.04
CA GLN A 148 8.30 4.55 3.10
C GLN A 148 7.60 3.74 4.20
N GLY A 149 7.63 2.42 4.05
CA GLY A 149 7.06 1.48 5.00
C GLY A 149 8.10 0.96 6.00
N HIS A 150 7.67 0.03 6.84
CA HIS A 150 8.56 -0.69 7.75
C HIS A 150 9.52 -1.60 6.98
N SER A 151 10.78 -1.61 7.40
CA SER A 151 11.82 -2.46 6.80
C SER A 151 11.99 -3.73 7.62
N PHE A 152 11.81 -4.87 6.98
CA PHE A 152 12.07 -6.19 7.56
C PHE A 152 12.69 -7.11 6.50
N GLU A 153 13.44 -8.09 6.95
CA GLU A 153 13.97 -9.15 6.09
C GLU A 153 12.95 -10.29 5.99
N PRO A 154 12.42 -10.60 4.79
CA PRO A 154 11.47 -11.69 4.59
C PRO A 154 12.06 -13.05 4.99
N SER A 155 11.19 -14.02 5.30
CA SER A 155 11.56 -15.40 5.58
C SER A 155 10.49 -16.35 5.03
N GLU A 156 10.88 -17.53 4.59
CA GLU A 156 9.97 -18.60 4.18
C GLU A 156 9.46 -19.44 5.35
N THR A 157 10.15 -19.37 6.48
CA THR A 157 9.81 -20.08 7.72
C THR A 157 9.61 -19.09 8.85
N LEU A 158 8.79 -19.49 9.82
CA LEU A 158 8.51 -18.68 11.01
C LEU A 158 9.79 -18.27 11.73
N ILE A 159 10.00 -16.98 11.92
CA ILE A 159 11.15 -16.40 12.63
C ILE A 159 10.81 -15.04 13.23
N VAL A 160 11.54 -14.66 14.27
CA VAL A 160 11.52 -13.31 14.85
C VAL A 160 12.69 -12.49 14.30
N ARG A 161 12.39 -11.30 13.78
CA ARG A 161 13.35 -10.32 13.26
C ARG A 161 13.29 -9.03 14.08
N ASN A 162 14.24 -8.12 13.90
CA ASN A 162 14.26 -6.76 14.43
C ASN A 162 14.03 -6.67 15.96
N PHE A 163 14.38 -7.72 16.71
CA PHE A 163 14.21 -7.73 18.16
C PHE A 163 15.02 -6.62 18.82
N ARG A 164 14.36 -5.83 19.69
CA ARG A 164 14.99 -4.76 20.48
C ARG A 164 14.34 -4.64 21.86
N PHE A 165 15.15 -4.23 22.85
CA PHE A 165 14.67 -3.84 24.16
C PHE A 165 14.39 -2.35 24.22
N PHE A 166 13.38 -1.96 25.02
CA PHE A 166 12.97 -0.59 25.30
C PHE A 166 12.66 -0.42 26.80
N ARG A 167 12.66 0.83 27.27
CA ARG A 167 12.30 1.14 28.66
C ARG A 167 10.81 1.42 28.84
N SER A 168 10.14 1.85 27.77
CA SER A 168 8.71 2.08 27.78
C SER A 168 8.05 1.62 26.47
N GLU A 169 6.72 1.51 26.47
CA GLU A 169 5.94 1.15 25.30
C GLU A 169 6.08 2.15 24.15
N THR A 170 6.29 3.42 24.48
CA THR A 170 6.26 4.52 23.49
C THR A 170 7.64 5.01 23.07
N ASP A 171 8.73 4.46 23.68
CA ASP A 171 10.08 4.88 23.33
C ASP A 171 10.37 4.68 21.84
N GLN A 172 10.97 5.69 21.23
CA GLN A 172 11.42 5.62 19.84
C GLN A 172 12.85 5.05 19.71
N ALA A 173 13.67 5.24 20.75
CA ALA A 173 15.03 4.75 20.79
C ALA A 173 15.11 3.40 21.54
N TYR A 174 15.70 2.40 20.88
CA TYR A 174 15.95 1.12 21.53
C TYR A 174 17.20 1.15 22.41
N MET A 175 17.28 0.25 23.38
CA MET A 175 18.44 0.06 24.23
C MET A 175 19.53 -0.70 23.45
N THR A 176 20.75 -0.19 23.44
CA THR A 176 21.92 -0.88 22.84
C THR A 176 22.36 -2.09 23.62
N ALA A 177 22.12 -2.08 24.97
CA ALA A 177 22.32 -3.21 25.85
C ALA A 177 21.06 -3.43 26.68
N GLY A 178 20.68 -4.68 26.91
CA GLY A 178 19.53 -5.04 27.75
C GLY A 178 19.90 -4.95 29.23
N ILE A 179 20.13 -3.74 29.74
CA ILE A 179 20.49 -3.49 31.17
C ILE A 179 19.32 -2.79 31.84
N PHE A 180 18.81 -3.40 32.90
CA PHE A 180 17.66 -2.94 33.68
C PHE A 180 17.99 -2.89 35.19
N HIS A 181 17.12 -2.24 35.96
CA HIS A 181 17.20 -2.23 37.42
C HIS A 181 15.96 -2.90 38.06
N PRO A 182 16.07 -3.43 39.26
CA PRO A 182 14.90 -3.90 40.00
C PRO A 182 13.82 -2.82 40.09
N GLY A 183 12.57 -3.18 39.80
CA GLY A 183 11.43 -2.27 39.75
C GLY A 183 11.18 -1.60 38.40
N GLU A 184 12.04 -1.82 37.39
CA GLU A 184 11.82 -1.31 36.03
C GLU A 184 10.92 -2.24 35.21
N MET A 185 10.32 -1.67 34.19
CA MET A 185 9.62 -2.42 33.13
C MET A 185 10.57 -2.71 31.96
N LEU A 186 10.65 -3.96 31.57
CA LEU A 186 11.31 -4.37 30.33
C LEU A 186 10.25 -4.43 29.23
N TRP A 187 10.50 -3.77 28.12
CA TRP A 187 9.70 -3.88 26.91
C TRP A 187 10.54 -4.51 25.79
N ALA A 188 9.96 -5.47 25.09
CA ALA A 188 10.54 -6.09 23.92
C ALA A 188 9.64 -5.86 22.71
N ARG A 189 10.21 -5.37 21.60
CA ARG A 189 9.51 -5.24 20.33
C ARG A 189 10.28 -6.01 19.28
N PHE A 190 9.53 -6.62 18.36
CA PHE A 190 10.09 -7.47 17.30
C PHE A 190 9.09 -7.64 16.15
N ASP A 191 9.56 -8.19 15.05
CA ASP A 191 8.72 -8.57 13.92
C ASP A 191 8.64 -10.09 13.82
N ILE A 192 7.43 -10.61 13.69
CA ILE A 192 7.18 -12.01 13.38
C ILE A 192 6.99 -12.10 11.86
N VAL A 193 7.81 -12.90 11.20
CA VAL A 193 7.78 -13.10 9.74
C VAL A 193 7.80 -14.58 9.39
N GLY A 194 7.42 -14.94 8.14
CA GLY A 194 7.48 -16.30 7.63
C GLY A 194 6.38 -17.23 8.14
N TYR A 195 5.35 -16.70 8.79
CA TYR A 195 4.13 -17.43 9.12
C TYR A 195 3.33 -17.78 7.86
N LYS A 196 2.50 -18.80 7.93
CA LYS A 196 1.64 -19.22 6.82
C LYS A 196 0.37 -18.39 6.74
N VAL A 197 -0.09 -18.19 5.52
CA VAL A 197 -1.30 -17.46 5.19
C VAL A 197 -2.29 -18.41 4.54
N ALA A 198 -3.54 -18.40 5.01
CA ALA A 198 -4.66 -19.14 4.43
C ALA A 198 -5.38 -18.29 3.37
N GLU A 199 -6.54 -18.75 2.92
CA GLU A 199 -7.43 -18.00 2.03
C GLU A 199 -7.73 -16.62 2.58
N ASN A 200 -7.95 -15.65 1.69
CA ASN A 200 -8.19 -14.23 2.00
C ASN A 200 -7.06 -13.59 2.83
N ASN A 201 -5.82 -14.03 2.64
CA ASN A 201 -4.67 -13.56 3.40
C ASN A 201 -4.85 -13.64 4.93
N ARG A 202 -5.61 -14.63 5.41
CA ARG A 202 -5.82 -14.86 6.83
C ARG A 202 -4.58 -15.45 7.47
N PHE A 203 -4.11 -14.86 8.55
CA PHE A 203 -3.05 -15.40 9.40
C PHE A 203 -3.55 -15.52 10.85
N SER A 204 -2.84 -16.32 11.65
CA SER A 204 -3.11 -16.44 13.10
C SER A 204 -1.82 -16.85 13.80
N VAL A 205 -1.30 -15.96 14.64
CA VAL A 205 -0.11 -16.19 15.45
C VAL A 205 -0.41 -15.86 16.91
N ASP A 206 0.18 -16.61 17.82
CA ASP A 206 0.30 -16.22 19.23
C ASP A 206 1.77 -16.23 19.65
N TYR A 207 2.05 -15.52 20.72
CA TYR A 207 3.40 -15.45 21.25
C TYR A 207 3.40 -15.16 22.75
N GLY A 208 4.46 -15.64 23.39
CA GLY A 208 4.62 -15.50 24.81
C GLY A 208 6.08 -15.33 25.21
N LEU A 209 6.30 -15.26 26.50
CA LEU A 209 7.64 -15.10 27.06
C LEU A 209 7.89 -16.03 28.24
N ALA A 210 9.16 -16.34 28.44
CA ALA A 210 9.66 -16.90 29.67
C ALA A 210 10.97 -16.19 30.08
N VAL A 211 11.31 -16.25 31.35
CA VAL A 211 12.57 -15.71 31.91
C VAL A 211 13.32 -16.84 32.53
N LEU A 212 14.59 -16.98 32.14
CA LEU A 212 15.52 -17.91 32.76
C LEU A 212 16.58 -17.11 33.54
N ASN A 213 17.08 -17.69 34.65
CA ASN A 213 18.26 -17.17 35.33
C ASN A 213 19.57 -17.57 34.60
N GLY A 214 20.71 -17.11 35.11
CA GLY A 214 22.02 -17.45 34.53
C GLY A 214 22.38 -18.95 34.55
N ALA A 215 21.71 -19.74 35.42
CA ALA A 215 21.84 -21.20 35.44
C ALA A 215 20.90 -21.92 34.44
N GLY A 216 20.00 -21.18 33.75
CA GLY A 216 19.05 -21.71 32.81
C GLY A 216 17.75 -22.21 33.44
N GLU A 217 17.52 -21.97 34.70
CA GLU A 217 16.28 -22.31 35.40
C GLU A 217 15.19 -21.31 35.07
N GLN A 218 13.98 -21.78 34.76
CA GLN A 218 12.82 -20.92 34.46
C GLN A 218 12.24 -20.30 35.71
N LEU A 219 12.28 -18.97 35.79
CA LEU A 219 11.77 -18.18 36.89
C LEU A 219 10.34 -17.70 36.66
N PHE A 220 10.00 -17.45 35.42
CA PHE A 220 8.70 -16.94 35.01
C PHE A 220 8.33 -17.46 33.60
N ALA A 221 7.04 -17.64 33.33
CA ALA A 221 6.54 -17.91 31.99
C ALA A 221 5.12 -17.39 31.83
N GLN A 222 4.87 -16.81 30.66
CA GLN A 222 3.55 -16.43 30.16
C GLN A 222 3.47 -16.85 28.69
N PRO A 223 3.07 -18.12 28.41
CA PRO A 223 3.14 -18.67 27.05
C PRO A 223 2.17 -17.97 26.09
N ASP A 224 1.01 -17.53 26.56
CA ASP A 224 -0.05 -16.89 25.77
C ASP A 224 -0.15 -15.39 26.15
N ALA A 225 0.96 -14.66 26.03
CA ALA A 225 0.99 -13.24 26.39
C ALA A 225 0.22 -12.36 25.43
N ALA A 226 0.24 -12.72 24.13
CA ALA A 226 -0.48 -12.00 23.07
C ALA A 226 -0.79 -12.90 21.88
N ALA A 227 -1.79 -12.50 21.10
CA ALA A 227 -2.16 -13.15 19.84
C ALA A 227 -2.61 -12.10 18.83
N ASP A 228 -2.33 -12.34 17.54
CA ASP A 228 -2.87 -11.55 16.44
C ASP A 228 -3.43 -12.52 15.35
N SER A 229 -4.64 -12.21 14.90
CA SER A 229 -5.31 -12.97 13.85
C SER A 229 -6.13 -12.01 13.01
N ARG A 230 -5.88 -12.00 11.71
CA ARG A 230 -6.56 -11.09 10.77
C ARG A 230 -6.82 -11.78 9.45
N GLU A 231 -7.83 -11.23 8.78
CA GLU A 231 -8.14 -11.48 7.37
C GLU A 231 -8.15 -10.12 6.67
N SER A 232 -7.49 -10.02 5.51
CA SER A 232 -7.36 -8.75 4.80
C SER A 232 -7.21 -8.95 3.30
N PHE A 233 -7.66 -7.98 2.51
CA PHE A 233 -7.44 -7.99 1.06
C PHE A 233 -5.95 -7.96 0.71
N TYR A 234 -5.20 -7.04 1.32
CA TYR A 234 -3.76 -6.94 1.13
C TYR A 234 -3.02 -7.81 2.15
N PRO A 235 -2.07 -8.68 1.72
CA PRO A 235 -1.37 -9.57 2.63
C PRO A 235 -0.49 -8.81 3.62
N GLN A 236 -0.67 -9.07 4.91
CA GLN A 236 0.24 -8.61 5.93
C GLN A 236 1.46 -9.54 5.93
N ARG A 237 2.67 -8.99 5.73
CA ARG A 237 3.90 -9.78 5.57
C ARG A 237 4.73 -9.90 6.85
N TYR A 238 4.41 -9.12 7.86
CA TYR A 238 4.98 -9.20 9.20
C TYR A 238 3.92 -8.85 10.24
N VAL A 239 4.08 -9.39 11.45
CA VAL A 239 3.26 -9.04 12.61
C VAL A 239 4.16 -8.37 13.64
N PRO A 240 3.88 -7.11 14.02
CA PRO A 240 4.63 -6.46 15.10
C PRO A 240 4.30 -7.12 16.44
N GLY A 241 5.31 -7.70 17.09
CA GLY A 241 5.20 -8.28 18.41
C GLY A 241 5.65 -7.29 19.47
N VAL A 242 4.90 -7.21 20.56
CA VAL A 242 5.22 -6.42 21.73
C VAL A 242 5.00 -7.26 22.99
N LEU A 243 6.01 -7.31 23.85
CA LEU A 243 5.94 -7.98 25.14
C LEU A 243 6.47 -7.05 26.22
N SER A 244 5.88 -7.11 27.41
CA SER A 244 6.36 -6.39 28.59
C SER A 244 6.55 -7.34 29.76
N LEU A 245 7.52 -7.03 30.60
CA LEU A 245 7.83 -7.76 31.82
C LEU A 245 8.12 -6.76 32.93
N ASN A 246 7.39 -6.87 34.03
CA ASN A 246 7.72 -6.13 35.26
C ASN A 246 8.85 -6.84 36.00
N LEU A 247 9.97 -6.16 36.20
CA LEU A 247 11.07 -6.62 37.05
C LEU A 247 10.77 -6.17 38.47
N ASP A 248 10.21 -7.08 39.27
CA ASP A 248 9.92 -6.79 40.69
C ASP A 248 11.14 -6.17 41.39
N ALA A 249 10.90 -5.31 42.39
CA ALA A 249 11.97 -4.67 43.18
C ALA A 249 12.84 -5.67 43.92
N SER A 250 12.37 -6.89 44.13
CA SER A 250 13.12 -7.99 44.79
C SER A 250 13.93 -8.86 43.82
N VAL A 251 13.87 -8.59 42.50
CA VAL A 251 14.64 -9.36 41.51
C VAL A 251 16.14 -9.22 41.79
N ALA A 252 16.83 -10.35 41.92
CA ALA A 252 18.27 -10.37 42.19
C ALA A 252 19.06 -9.77 41.01
N LYS A 253 20.15 -9.11 41.30
CA LYS A 253 21.11 -8.65 40.31
C LYS A 253 21.78 -9.85 39.66
N GLY A 254 21.98 -9.78 38.32
CA GLY A 254 22.62 -10.87 37.59
C GLY A 254 22.24 -10.94 36.13
N ASP A 255 22.62 -12.03 35.49
CA ASP A 255 22.36 -12.32 34.10
C ASP A 255 21.06 -13.14 33.96
N TYR A 256 20.25 -12.75 32.99
CA TYR A 256 18.97 -13.39 32.66
C TYR A 256 18.83 -13.61 31.20
N ILE A 257 17.93 -14.51 30.79
CA ILE A 257 17.59 -14.75 29.42
C ILE A 257 16.07 -14.57 29.25
N LEU A 258 15.66 -13.63 28.39
CA LEU A 258 14.30 -13.57 27.88
C LEU A 258 14.16 -14.57 26.75
N VAL A 259 13.20 -15.47 26.88
CA VAL A 259 12.80 -16.43 25.85
C VAL A 259 11.49 -15.94 25.27
N VAL A 260 11.47 -15.66 23.97
CA VAL A 260 10.24 -15.35 23.23
C VAL A 260 9.86 -16.58 22.42
N THR A 261 8.66 -17.09 22.62
CA THR A 261 8.08 -18.20 21.86
C THR A 261 6.98 -17.67 20.97
N VAL A 262 6.99 -18.07 19.70
CA VAL A 262 5.97 -17.71 18.70
C VAL A 262 5.41 -18.99 18.12
N HIS A 263 4.10 -19.03 17.97
CA HIS A 263 3.38 -20.13 17.34
C HIS A 263 2.51 -19.63 16.19
N ASP A 264 2.71 -20.19 14.99
CA ASP A 264 1.87 -19.99 13.81
C ASP A 264 0.80 -21.08 13.76
N LYS A 265 -0.46 -20.72 14.08
CA LYS A 265 -1.58 -21.65 14.15
C LYS A 265 -2.05 -22.19 12.78
N ILE A 266 -1.68 -21.52 11.69
CA ILE A 266 -2.05 -21.95 10.33
C ILE A 266 -1.00 -22.91 9.78
N GLY A 267 0.27 -22.56 9.92
CA GLY A 267 1.37 -23.37 9.45
C GLY A 267 1.85 -24.44 10.43
N ASP A 268 1.30 -24.48 11.65
CA ASP A 268 1.74 -25.35 12.76
C ASP A 268 3.27 -25.26 12.99
N GLN A 269 3.79 -24.02 12.92
CA GLN A 269 5.19 -23.73 13.11
C GLN A 269 5.44 -23.11 14.48
N ASN A 270 6.55 -23.47 15.09
CA ASN A 270 7.01 -22.90 16.35
C ASN A 270 8.39 -22.30 16.17
N PHE A 271 8.61 -21.13 16.77
CA PHE A 271 9.91 -20.48 16.81
C PHE A 271 10.22 -19.98 18.21
N MET A 272 11.49 -20.15 18.62
CA MET A 272 11.97 -19.70 19.93
C MET A 272 13.18 -18.80 19.74
N LEU A 273 13.11 -17.61 20.33
CA LEU A 273 14.22 -16.66 20.39
C LEU A 273 14.70 -16.53 21.82
N ARG A 274 16.02 -16.56 22.04
CA ARG A 274 16.64 -16.28 23.33
C ARG A 274 17.42 -14.97 23.27
N ARG A 275 17.19 -14.07 24.22
CA ARG A 275 17.89 -12.78 24.31
C ARG A 275 18.39 -12.54 25.74
N PRO A 276 19.70 -12.41 25.92
CA PRO A 276 20.26 -12.09 27.24
C PRO A 276 19.92 -10.66 27.64
N PHE A 277 19.70 -10.46 28.93
CA PHE A 277 19.61 -9.15 29.58
C PHE A 277 20.21 -9.23 30.97
N GLN A 278 20.50 -8.08 31.56
CA GLN A 278 21.09 -7.98 32.91
C GLN A 278 20.23 -7.13 33.83
N VAL A 279 20.18 -7.49 35.09
CA VAL A 279 19.64 -6.66 36.16
C VAL A 279 20.81 -6.20 37.05
N GLN A 280 20.97 -4.87 37.19
CA GLN A 280 22.10 -4.25 37.93
C GLN A 280 21.64 -3.39 39.09
#